data_837c704bd35ac139f3634a1cbceb468b
#
_entry.id   837c704bd35ac139f3634a1cbceb468b
#
_cell.length_a   1.000
_cell.length_b   1.000
_cell.length_c   1.000
_cell.angle_alpha   90.00
_cell.angle_beta   90.00
_cell.angle_gamma   90.00
#
_symmetry.space_group_name_H-M   'P 1'
#
loop_
_entity.id
_entity.type
_entity.pdbx_description
1 polymer ?
#
loop_
_entity_poly.entity_id
_entity_poly.type
_entity_poly.pdbx_seq_one_letter_code
_entity_poly.pdbx_strand_id
1 'polypeptide(L)'
;MDFDISVDIAAPPDVVWAVISDAERWHEWTESVRGIRLLDNGPLRIGSRALIRQPRFPPAMWKVVELDPGRSFTWKTGSPGMWVYGRHSVMPTPGGSRANLHLHYEGLLGGLLARLTRDITNRYLGFEAAGLKKRSEERLPTKDAGPAYETLRKNK
;
A
#
# COMPACT_ATOMS: atom_id res chain seq x y z
N MET A 1 -11.41 -17.05 0.12
CA MET A 1 -9.99 -17.50 0.14
C MET A 1 -9.14 -16.28 0.41
N ASP A 2 -8.20 -16.41 1.33
CA ASP A 2 -7.46 -15.27 1.88
C ASP A 2 -5.97 -15.39 1.64
N PHE A 3 -5.33 -14.25 1.47
CA PHE A 3 -3.87 -14.06 1.37
C PHE A 3 -3.48 -12.92 2.28
N ASP A 4 -2.47 -13.14 3.10
CA ASP A 4 -1.98 -12.16 4.06
C ASP A 4 -0.47 -12.05 4.05
N ILE A 5 0.03 -10.84 4.20
CA ILE A 5 1.42 -10.58 4.53
C ILE A 5 1.52 -9.42 5.51
N SER A 6 2.40 -9.57 6.49
CA SER A 6 2.74 -8.50 7.42
C SER A 6 4.22 -8.15 7.31
N VAL A 7 4.56 -6.89 7.46
CA VAL A 7 5.94 -6.41 7.44
C VAL A 7 6.15 -5.37 8.54
N ASP A 8 7.25 -5.53 9.29
CA ASP A 8 7.70 -4.53 10.26
C ASP A 8 8.55 -3.47 9.55
N ILE A 9 8.23 -2.21 9.80
CA ILE A 9 8.80 -1.03 9.13
C ILE A 9 9.37 -0.12 10.21
N ALA A 10 10.65 0.24 10.10
CA ALA A 10 11.32 1.16 11.00
C ALA A 10 10.98 2.63 10.70
N ALA A 11 9.69 2.92 10.56
CA ALA A 11 9.14 4.25 10.34
C ALA A 11 7.82 4.41 11.11
N PRO A 12 7.48 5.62 11.60
CA PRO A 12 6.24 5.85 12.31
C PRO A 12 5.00 5.65 11.43
N PRO A 13 3.82 5.35 12.02
CA PRO A 13 2.61 5.02 11.27
C PRO A 13 2.15 6.09 10.27
N ASP A 14 2.32 7.37 10.59
CA ASP A 14 1.96 8.49 9.71
C ASP A 14 2.81 8.52 8.43
N VAL A 15 4.10 8.21 8.53
CA VAL A 15 5.00 8.10 7.36
C VAL A 15 4.59 6.93 6.47
N VAL A 16 4.32 5.77 7.06
CA VAL A 16 3.86 4.57 6.32
C VAL A 16 2.50 4.82 5.68
N TRP A 17 1.58 5.44 6.42
CA TRP A 17 0.27 5.81 5.90
C TRP A 17 0.37 6.77 4.71
N ALA A 18 1.22 7.79 4.79
CA ALA A 18 1.45 8.74 3.70
C ALA A 18 1.97 8.06 2.43
N VAL A 19 2.73 6.96 2.55
CA VAL A 19 3.19 6.17 1.40
C VAL A 19 2.07 5.32 0.82
N ILE A 20 1.35 4.58 1.67
CA ILE A 20 0.36 3.60 1.22
C ILE A 20 -0.93 4.26 0.71
N SER A 21 -1.33 5.40 1.28
CA SER A 21 -2.52 6.13 0.86
C SER A 21 -2.33 6.96 -0.42
N ASP A 22 -1.08 7.23 -0.83
CA ASP A 22 -0.74 7.88 -2.10
C ASP A 22 -0.67 6.84 -3.23
N ALA A 23 -1.84 6.31 -3.58
CA ALA A 23 -1.96 5.14 -4.46
C ALA A 23 -1.40 5.40 -5.87
N GLU A 24 -1.50 6.62 -6.42
CA GLU A 24 -1.01 6.93 -7.77
C GLU A 24 0.52 6.79 -7.89
N ARG A 25 1.24 6.85 -6.76
CA ARG A 25 2.70 6.68 -6.71
C ARG A 25 3.17 5.27 -6.39
N TRP A 26 2.29 4.28 -6.32
CA TRP A 26 2.69 2.89 -6.01
C TRP A 26 3.67 2.31 -7.03
N HIS A 27 3.54 2.67 -8.30
CA HIS A 27 4.46 2.25 -9.36
C HIS A 27 5.93 2.67 -9.12
N GLU A 28 6.19 3.63 -8.22
CA GLU A 28 7.54 4.08 -7.87
C GLU A 28 8.25 3.12 -6.92
N TRP A 29 7.50 2.29 -6.18
CA TRP A 29 8.07 1.47 -5.12
C TRP A 29 7.62 0.00 -5.10
N THR A 30 6.66 -0.42 -5.90
CA THR A 30 6.27 -1.83 -6.02
C THR A 30 6.19 -2.29 -7.48
N GLU A 31 6.74 -3.48 -7.75
CA GLU A 31 6.68 -4.12 -9.06
C GLU A 31 5.32 -4.75 -9.38
N SER A 32 4.43 -4.89 -8.39
CA SER A 32 3.09 -5.42 -8.56
C SER A 32 2.18 -4.50 -9.36
N VAL A 33 2.54 -3.23 -9.49
CA VAL A 33 1.74 -2.18 -10.12
C VAL A 33 2.52 -1.48 -11.22
N ARG A 34 1.95 -1.40 -12.43
CA ARG A 34 2.46 -0.56 -13.53
C ARG A 34 1.96 0.87 -13.45
N GLY A 35 0.82 1.09 -12.84
CA GLY A 35 0.24 2.41 -12.62
C GLY A 35 -1.15 2.32 -12.02
N ILE A 36 -1.46 3.32 -11.22
CA ILE A 36 -2.80 3.55 -10.66
C ILE A 36 -3.22 4.94 -11.08
N ARG A 37 -4.46 5.10 -11.50
CA ARG A 37 -5.08 6.39 -11.77
C ARG A 37 -6.35 6.51 -10.95
N LEU A 38 -6.38 7.48 -10.06
CA LEU A 38 -7.61 7.88 -9.37
C LEU A 38 -8.55 8.55 -10.39
N LEU A 39 -9.82 8.16 -10.36
CA LEU A 39 -10.86 8.72 -11.24
C LEU A 39 -11.61 9.87 -10.58
N ASP A 40 -11.38 10.06 -9.28
CA ASP A 40 -12.00 11.08 -8.45
C ASP A 40 -10.90 11.98 -7.89
N ASN A 41 -11.08 13.29 -7.93
CA ASN A 41 -10.10 14.26 -7.45
C ASN A 41 -10.00 14.25 -5.90
N GLY A 42 -8.79 14.54 -5.40
CA GLY A 42 -8.51 14.67 -3.98
C GLY A 42 -8.00 13.39 -3.30
N PRO A 43 -7.85 13.40 -1.97
CA PRO A 43 -7.36 12.25 -1.23
C PRO A 43 -8.34 11.07 -1.28
N LEU A 44 -7.86 9.88 -0.94
CA LEU A 44 -8.71 8.69 -0.82
C LEU A 44 -9.85 8.94 0.16
N ARG A 45 -11.06 8.58 -0.26
CA ARG A 45 -12.28 8.59 0.54
C ARG A 45 -13.14 7.39 0.20
N ILE A 46 -14.09 7.05 1.04
CA ILE A 46 -15.09 6.02 0.72
C ILE A 46 -15.79 6.41 -0.59
N GLY A 47 -15.83 5.47 -1.52
CA GLY A 47 -16.37 5.68 -2.87
C GLY A 47 -15.34 6.08 -3.93
N SER A 48 -14.12 6.49 -3.57
CA SER A 48 -13.05 6.77 -4.53
C SER A 48 -12.81 5.57 -5.43
N ARG A 49 -12.64 5.84 -6.74
CA ARG A 49 -12.42 4.82 -7.76
C ARG A 49 -11.00 4.96 -8.31
N ALA A 50 -10.36 3.82 -8.51
CA ALA A 50 -9.02 3.73 -9.06
C ALA A 50 -8.97 2.72 -10.20
N LEU A 51 -8.38 3.09 -11.33
CA LEU A 51 -8.01 2.15 -12.37
C LEU A 51 -6.60 1.65 -12.10
N ILE A 52 -6.47 0.36 -11.79
CA ILE A 52 -5.18 -0.28 -11.47
C ILE A 52 -4.74 -1.14 -12.65
N ARG A 53 -3.47 -0.97 -13.05
CA ARG A 53 -2.80 -1.78 -14.07
C ARG A 53 -1.69 -2.58 -13.41
N GLN A 54 -1.79 -3.89 -13.51
CA GLN A 54 -0.80 -4.84 -13.00
C GLN A 54 -0.18 -5.65 -14.14
N PRO A 55 1.09 -6.13 -14.03
CA PRO A 55 1.79 -6.74 -15.16
C PRO A 55 1.11 -7.97 -15.77
N ARG A 56 0.42 -8.78 -14.98
CA ARG A 56 -0.17 -10.06 -15.41
C ARG A 56 -1.68 -10.15 -15.26
N PHE A 57 -2.31 -9.03 -14.94
CA PHE A 57 -3.76 -8.95 -14.85
C PHE A 57 -4.30 -7.89 -15.81
N PRO A 58 -5.51 -8.06 -16.35
CA PRO A 58 -6.16 -6.99 -17.08
C PRO A 58 -6.36 -5.77 -16.18
N PRO A 59 -6.41 -4.56 -16.74
CA PRO A 59 -6.75 -3.37 -15.97
C PRO A 59 -8.07 -3.57 -15.23
N ALA A 60 -8.09 -3.24 -13.94
CA ALA A 60 -9.27 -3.42 -13.10
C ALA A 60 -9.64 -2.12 -12.38
N MET A 61 -10.94 -1.88 -12.28
CA MET A 61 -11.45 -0.76 -11.50
C MET A 61 -11.68 -1.20 -10.07
N TRP A 62 -11.04 -0.50 -9.15
CA TRP A 62 -11.18 -0.69 -7.71
C TRP A 62 -11.93 0.48 -7.09
N LYS A 63 -12.75 0.20 -6.09
CA LYS A 63 -13.51 1.20 -5.36
C LYS A 63 -13.23 1.09 -3.87
N VAL A 64 -12.88 2.19 -3.22
CA VAL A 64 -12.71 2.24 -1.76
C VAL A 64 -14.07 2.04 -1.09
N VAL A 65 -14.17 1.05 -0.22
CA VAL A 65 -15.41 0.67 0.49
C VAL A 65 -15.31 0.89 1.98
N GLU A 66 -14.09 0.92 2.54
CA GLU A 66 -13.82 1.24 3.93
C GLU A 66 -12.61 2.15 4.01
N LEU A 67 -12.62 3.07 4.97
CA LEU A 67 -11.50 3.97 5.25
C LEU A 67 -11.51 4.38 6.72
N ASP A 68 -10.40 4.11 7.40
CA ASP A 68 -10.04 4.65 8.72
C ASP A 68 -8.74 5.44 8.53
N PRO A 69 -8.83 6.79 8.40
CA PRO A 69 -7.68 7.63 8.06
C PRO A 69 -6.50 7.45 9.03
N GLY A 70 -5.31 7.25 8.50
CA GLY A 70 -4.10 7.00 9.29
C GLY A 70 -3.91 5.54 9.72
N ARG A 71 -4.91 4.67 9.48
CA ARG A 71 -4.89 3.27 9.96
C ARG A 71 -5.13 2.23 8.88
N SER A 72 -6.21 2.38 8.10
CA SER A 72 -6.52 1.36 7.09
C SER A 72 -7.46 1.86 6.01
N PHE A 73 -7.41 1.21 4.86
CA PHE A 73 -8.46 1.27 3.85
C PHE A 73 -8.67 -0.09 3.21
N THR A 74 -9.89 -0.30 2.72
CA THR A 74 -10.26 -1.47 1.93
C THR A 74 -10.85 -0.99 0.60
N TRP A 75 -10.35 -1.52 -0.49
CA TRP A 75 -10.97 -1.37 -1.79
C TRP A 75 -11.44 -2.71 -2.34
N LYS A 76 -12.36 -2.67 -3.29
CA LYS A 76 -12.87 -3.86 -3.93
C LYS A 76 -12.93 -3.73 -5.45
N THR A 77 -12.81 -4.86 -6.12
CA THR A 77 -13.06 -5.03 -7.55
C THR A 77 -13.82 -6.30 -7.82
N GLY A 78 -14.41 -6.44 -9.00
CA GLY A 78 -15.10 -7.64 -9.42
C GLY A 78 -16.50 -7.39 -9.97
N SER A 79 -17.30 -8.45 -9.99
CA SER A 79 -18.67 -8.49 -10.47
C SER A 79 -19.47 -9.52 -9.67
N PRO A 80 -20.80 -9.59 -9.81
CA PRO A 80 -21.60 -10.64 -9.18
C PRO A 80 -21.03 -12.04 -9.39
N GLY A 81 -20.83 -12.78 -8.30
CA GLY A 81 -20.22 -14.12 -8.31
C GLY A 81 -18.69 -14.14 -8.15
N MET A 82 -18.01 -12.98 -8.24
CA MET A 82 -16.56 -12.86 -8.05
C MET A 82 -16.20 -11.48 -7.54
N TRP A 83 -15.90 -11.36 -6.27
CA TRP A 83 -15.39 -10.13 -5.67
C TRP A 83 -14.00 -10.34 -5.08
N VAL A 84 -13.17 -9.32 -5.17
CA VAL A 84 -11.84 -9.27 -4.56
C VAL A 84 -11.76 -8.02 -3.71
N TYR A 85 -11.38 -8.20 -2.45
CA TYR A 85 -11.17 -7.12 -1.49
C TYR A 85 -9.69 -7.05 -1.16
N GLY A 86 -9.11 -5.86 -1.24
CA GLY A 86 -7.74 -5.59 -0.82
C GLY A 86 -7.75 -4.63 0.37
N ARG A 87 -7.31 -5.10 1.53
CA ARG A 87 -7.19 -4.29 2.74
C ARG A 87 -5.73 -3.98 3.03
N HIS A 88 -5.48 -2.74 3.32
CA HIS A 88 -4.18 -2.23 3.73
C HIS A 88 -4.33 -1.60 5.11
N SER A 89 -3.53 -2.03 6.07
CA SER A 89 -3.57 -1.48 7.43
C SER A 89 -2.17 -1.22 7.97
N VAL A 90 -2.08 -0.21 8.83
CA VAL A 90 -0.86 0.21 9.49
C VAL A 90 -1.15 0.38 10.98
N MET A 91 -0.32 -0.22 11.83
CA MET A 91 -0.42 -0.08 13.28
C MET A 91 0.94 0.25 13.89
N PRO A 92 0.96 1.02 15.02
CA PRO A 92 2.20 1.33 15.70
C PRO A 92 2.81 0.09 16.34
N THR A 93 4.15 0.06 16.39
CA THR A 93 4.95 -0.90 17.16
C THR A 93 6.04 -0.16 17.92
N PRO A 94 6.67 -0.77 18.94
CA PRO A 94 7.77 -0.12 19.66
C PRO A 94 8.94 0.33 18.78
N GLY A 95 9.16 -0.36 17.64
CA GLY A 95 10.24 -0.05 16.70
C GLY A 95 9.82 0.75 15.47
N GLY A 96 8.56 1.19 15.39
CA GLY A 96 8.01 1.92 14.24
C GLY A 96 6.58 1.52 13.93
N SER A 97 6.36 0.75 12.88
CA SER A 97 5.03 0.32 12.44
C SER A 97 5.03 -1.13 11.97
N ARG A 98 3.85 -1.74 11.96
CA ARG A 98 3.56 -2.97 11.22
C ARG A 98 2.50 -2.68 10.19
N ALA A 99 2.80 -2.95 8.93
CA ALA A 99 1.81 -2.96 7.86
C ALA A 99 1.31 -4.38 7.61
N ASN A 100 0.00 -4.52 7.41
CA ASN A 100 -0.62 -5.76 6.97
C ASN A 100 -1.36 -5.52 5.65
N LEU A 101 -1.09 -6.38 4.68
CA LEU A 101 -1.72 -6.40 3.37
C LEU A 101 -2.51 -7.70 3.26
N HIS A 102 -3.82 -7.56 3.05
CA HIS A 102 -4.76 -8.67 3.00
C HIS A 102 -5.56 -8.64 1.71
N LEU A 103 -5.69 -9.80 1.05
CA LEU A 103 -6.56 -10.00 -0.09
C LEU A 103 -7.56 -11.10 0.21
N HIS A 104 -8.85 -10.78 0.03
CA HIS A 104 -9.97 -11.72 0.18
C HIS A 104 -10.69 -11.90 -1.15
N TYR A 105 -10.82 -13.15 -1.57
CA TYR A 105 -11.58 -13.55 -2.76
C TYR A 105 -12.90 -14.17 -2.33
N GLU A 106 -14.01 -13.61 -2.80
CA GLU A 106 -15.37 -14.00 -2.47
C GLU A 106 -16.12 -14.54 -3.71
N GLY A 107 -17.04 -15.47 -3.49
CA GLY A 107 -17.84 -16.10 -4.54
C GLY A 107 -17.19 -17.35 -5.16
N LEU A 108 -17.99 -18.14 -5.87
CA LEU A 108 -17.53 -19.41 -6.48
C LEU A 108 -16.39 -19.19 -7.48
N LEU A 109 -16.53 -18.20 -8.35
CA LEU A 109 -15.51 -17.84 -9.34
C LEU A 109 -14.30 -17.16 -8.67
N GLY A 110 -14.54 -16.44 -7.56
CA GLY A 110 -13.46 -15.85 -6.77
C GLY A 110 -12.54 -16.90 -6.17
N GLY A 111 -13.09 -17.98 -5.60
CA GLY A 111 -12.29 -19.09 -5.07
C GLY A 111 -11.50 -19.83 -6.15
N LEU A 112 -12.05 -20.00 -7.34
CA LEU A 112 -11.32 -20.58 -8.48
C LEU A 112 -10.19 -19.66 -8.95
N LEU A 113 -10.47 -18.37 -9.12
CA LEU A 113 -9.47 -17.38 -9.51
C LEU A 113 -8.32 -17.33 -8.49
N ALA A 114 -8.64 -17.31 -7.19
CA ALA A 114 -7.65 -17.31 -6.13
C ALA A 114 -6.69 -18.52 -6.19
N ARG A 115 -7.22 -19.69 -6.53
CA ARG A 115 -6.40 -20.91 -6.71
C ARG A 115 -5.47 -20.79 -7.93
N LEU A 116 -6.01 -20.33 -9.05
CA LEU A 116 -5.25 -20.19 -10.30
C LEU A 116 -4.19 -19.09 -10.23
N THR A 117 -4.43 -18.05 -9.43
CA THR A 117 -3.53 -16.90 -9.30
C THR A 117 -2.70 -16.91 -8.02
N ARG A 118 -2.72 -18.00 -7.25
CA ARG A 118 -2.11 -18.09 -5.92
C ARG A 118 -0.66 -17.60 -5.88
N ASP A 119 0.17 -18.12 -6.76
CA ASP A 119 1.60 -17.82 -6.75
C ASP A 119 1.88 -16.37 -7.11
N ILE A 120 1.16 -15.84 -8.12
CA ILE A 120 1.32 -14.44 -8.52
C ILE A 120 0.75 -13.49 -7.47
N THR A 121 -0.33 -13.84 -6.80
CA THR A 121 -0.92 -13.06 -5.71
C THR A 121 0.05 -12.95 -4.53
N ASN A 122 0.62 -14.06 -4.08
CA ASN A 122 1.62 -14.07 -3.01
C ASN A 122 2.88 -13.26 -3.39
N ARG A 123 3.33 -13.39 -4.64
CA ARG A 123 4.47 -12.62 -5.15
C ARG A 123 4.19 -11.12 -5.16
N TYR A 124 3.00 -10.71 -5.57
CA TYR A 124 2.62 -9.29 -5.60
C TYR A 124 2.49 -8.69 -4.21
N LEU A 125 1.88 -9.40 -3.26
CA LEU A 125 1.87 -8.99 -1.86
C LEU A 125 3.30 -8.86 -1.29
N GLY A 126 4.19 -9.78 -1.65
CA GLY A 126 5.61 -9.70 -1.28
C GLY A 126 6.31 -8.45 -1.83
N PHE A 127 6.07 -8.09 -3.09
CA PHE A 127 6.61 -6.87 -3.70
C PHE A 127 6.05 -5.60 -3.03
N GLU A 128 4.76 -5.59 -2.73
CA GLU A 128 4.14 -4.47 -2.04
C GLU A 128 4.68 -4.29 -0.62
N ALA A 129 4.78 -5.37 0.16
CA ALA A 129 5.32 -5.33 1.51
C ALA A 129 6.78 -4.84 1.53
N ALA A 130 7.64 -5.40 0.67
CA ALA A 130 9.05 -5.02 0.58
C ALA A 130 9.22 -3.57 0.09
N GLY A 131 8.46 -3.18 -0.93
CA GLY A 131 8.51 -1.83 -1.48
C GLY A 131 7.99 -0.77 -0.51
N LEU A 132 6.87 -1.06 0.19
CA LEU A 132 6.33 -0.18 1.22
C LEU A 132 7.33 0.05 2.34
N LYS A 133 7.96 -1.03 2.83
CA LYS A 133 9.00 -0.95 3.85
C LYS A 133 10.14 -0.04 3.39
N LYS A 134 10.74 -0.35 2.26
CA LYS A 134 11.87 0.42 1.71
C LYS A 134 11.50 1.89 1.54
N ARG A 135 10.39 2.18 0.86
CA ARG A 135 9.94 3.55 0.58
C ARG A 135 9.65 4.35 1.83
N SER A 136 9.06 3.73 2.85
CA SER A 136 8.75 4.40 4.11
C SER A 136 10.01 4.72 4.91
N GLU A 137 10.95 3.79 4.98
CA GLU A 137 12.22 3.97 5.70
C GLU A 137 13.12 5.03 5.01
N GLU A 138 13.11 5.12 3.67
CA GLU A 138 13.83 6.16 2.91
C GLU A 138 13.28 7.59 3.10
N ARG A 139 12.02 7.72 3.54
CA ARG A 139 11.41 9.03 3.84
C ARG A 139 11.79 9.60 5.21
N LEU A 140 12.44 8.81 6.04
CA LEU A 140 12.96 9.31 7.32
C LEU A 140 14.15 10.21 7.07
N PRO A 141 14.29 11.35 7.81
CA PRO A 141 15.53 12.14 7.77
C PRO A 141 16.68 11.24 8.19
N THR A 142 17.74 11.22 7.37
CA THR A 142 18.98 10.51 7.72
C THR A 142 19.52 11.06 9.02
N LYS A 143 19.84 10.19 9.97
CA LYS A 143 20.41 10.56 11.29
C LYS A 143 21.77 11.29 11.18
N ASP A 144 22.32 11.40 9.97
CA ASP A 144 23.64 12.00 9.71
C ASP A 144 23.60 13.46 9.23
N ALA A 145 22.43 14.11 9.22
CA ALA A 145 22.36 15.56 9.10
C ALA A 145 22.68 16.19 10.47
N GLY A 146 23.95 16.13 10.87
CA GLY A 146 24.47 16.87 12.01
C GLY A 146 24.12 18.35 11.90
N PRO A 147 23.93 19.07 13.02
CA PRO A 147 23.39 20.41 13.02
C PRO A 147 24.32 21.39 12.26
N ALA A 148 23.81 21.93 11.16
CA ALA A 148 24.50 22.90 10.31
C ALA A 148 24.55 24.32 10.92
N TYR A 149 24.69 24.46 12.24
CA TYR A 149 24.78 25.80 12.87
C TYR A 149 26.05 26.10 13.68
N GLU A 150 27.12 25.36 13.51
CA GLU A 150 28.34 25.68 14.25
C GLU A 150 29.36 26.57 13.50
N THR A 151 29.02 27.07 12.30
CA THR A 151 29.95 27.84 11.49
C THR A 151 29.76 29.36 11.53
N LEU A 152 28.87 29.91 12.36
CA LEU A 152 28.63 31.36 12.42
C LEU A 152 29.09 32.07 13.71
N ARG A 153 29.91 31.40 14.54
CA ARG A 153 30.40 32.04 15.80
C ARG A 153 31.89 32.27 15.92
N LYS A 154 32.66 32.20 14.84
CA LYS A 154 34.09 32.54 14.87
C LYS A 154 34.45 33.57 13.81
N ASN A 155 33.84 34.75 13.84
CA ASN A 155 34.39 35.98 13.26
C ASN A 155 33.70 37.16 13.94
N LYS A 156 34.20 37.49 15.14
CA LYS A 156 34.27 38.85 15.71
C LYS A 156 35.46 38.93 16.62
#